data_2cf06fe40cb491095d8e5697e9d98915
#
_entry.id   2cf06fe40cb491095d8e5697e9d98915
#
_cell.length_a   1.000
_cell.length_b   1.000
_cell.length_c   1.000
_cell.angle_alpha   90.00
_cell.angle_beta   90.00
_cell.angle_gamma   90.00
#
_symmetry.space_group_name_H-M   'P 1'
#
loop_
_entity.id
_entity.type
_entity.pdbx_description
1 polymer ?
#
loop_
_entity_poly.entity_id
_entity_poly.type
_entity_poly.pdbx_seq_one_letter_code
_entity_poly.pdbx_strand_id
1 'polypeptide(L)'
;MNIGIIGLGDMGSLCARKWAQKGYTVFGCDLPERFEILQRTFAGTPVMILPNAKAVARKADFLLYSVETSHISDVVEATADSVKYGAIVGGQTSVKHPEIEAFEKFLADDVHVVTCHSLHGPAFSTEGQKLVVVPHRANKEVYDRAMAIYEALDSEIIEIDSYEQHDQIMADTQAVTHMGFESMGTAWKNAGFYPXXXXILPELTMLRY
;
A
#
# COMPACT_ATOMS: atom_id res chain seq x y z
N MET A 1 14.80 -14.51 -0.04
CA MET A 1 13.90 -13.88 -1.02
C MET A 1 14.13 -12.39 -0.99
N ASN A 2 14.24 -11.76 -2.15
CA ASN A 2 14.46 -10.31 -2.29
C ASN A 2 13.12 -9.61 -2.45
N ILE A 3 12.87 -8.60 -1.64
CA ILE A 3 11.67 -7.78 -1.73
C ILE A 3 12.02 -6.47 -2.44
N GLY A 4 11.24 -6.11 -3.45
CA GLY A 4 11.33 -4.82 -4.12
C GLY A 4 10.12 -3.96 -3.79
N ILE A 5 10.32 -2.67 -3.59
CA ILE A 5 9.23 -1.72 -3.35
C ILE A 5 9.38 -0.55 -4.32
N ILE A 6 8.36 -0.32 -5.12
CA ILE A 6 8.28 0.84 -5.99
C ILE A 6 7.30 1.82 -5.35
N GLY A 7 7.79 2.98 -4.96
CA GLY A 7 7.07 3.97 -4.18
C GLY A 7 7.47 3.90 -2.70
N LEU A 8 8.49 4.68 -2.33
CA LEU A 8 8.93 4.80 -0.93
C LEU A 8 8.36 6.10 -0.32
N GLY A 9 7.05 6.28 -0.52
CA GLY A 9 6.28 7.22 0.27
C GLY A 9 6.17 6.71 1.72
N ASP A 10 5.26 7.27 2.48
CA ASP A 10 5.15 6.92 3.91
C ASP A 10 4.85 5.43 4.14
N MET A 11 3.85 4.87 3.40
CA MET A 11 3.48 3.46 3.57
C MET A 11 4.54 2.51 3.04
N GLY A 12 5.08 2.79 1.84
CA GLY A 12 6.17 1.96 1.28
C GLY A 12 7.40 1.96 2.17
N SER A 13 7.74 3.11 2.75
CA SER A 13 8.86 3.22 3.70
C SER A 13 8.62 2.43 4.99
N LEU A 14 7.39 2.45 5.48
CA LEU A 14 6.99 1.67 6.67
C LEU A 14 7.20 0.17 6.41
N CYS A 15 6.65 -0.34 5.30
CA CYS A 15 6.81 -1.75 4.91
C CYS A 15 8.28 -2.11 4.69
N ALA A 16 9.05 -1.24 4.01
CA ALA A 16 10.48 -1.47 3.75
C ALA A 16 11.25 -1.70 5.04
N ARG A 17 11.04 -0.81 6.03
CA ARG A 17 11.72 -0.92 7.32
C ARG A 17 11.34 -2.20 8.06
N LYS A 18 10.03 -2.53 8.04
CA LYS A 18 9.52 -3.71 8.76
C LYS A 18 10.11 -4.99 8.16
N TRP A 19 10.04 -5.16 6.84
CA TRP A 19 10.62 -6.35 6.17
C TRP A 19 12.13 -6.44 6.39
N ALA A 20 12.84 -5.31 6.32
CA ALA A 20 14.29 -5.30 6.58
C ALA A 20 14.61 -5.73 8.03
N GLN A 21 13.80 -5.30 9.00
CA GLN A 21 13.94 -5.73 10.42
C GLN A 21 13.69 -7.23 10.58
N LYS A 22 12.85 -7.82 9.73
CA LYS A 22 12.57 -9.26 9.72
C LYS A 22 13.64 -10.07 8.96
N GLY A 23 14.68 -9.40 8.45
CA GLY A 23 15.81 -10.05 7.82
C GLY A 23 15.70 -10.25 6.31
N TYR A 24 14.67 -9.67 5.68
CA TYR A 24 14.56 -9.71 4.22
C TYR A 24 15.56 -8.73 3.59
N THR A 25 16.06 -9.09 2.41
CA THR A 25 16.82 -8.17 1.56
C THR A 25 15.80 -7.26 0.85
N VAL A 26 15.83 -5.97 1.16
CA VAL A 26 14.83 -5.02 0.64
C VAL A 26 15.49 -4.00 -0.29
N PHE A 27 14.95 -3.87 -1.49
CA PHE A 27 15.33 -2.85 -2.48
C PHE A 27 14.14 -1.90 -2.64
N GLY A 28 14.43 -0.60 -2.76
CA GLY A 28 13.34 0.33 -2.98
C GLY A 28 13.73 1.53 -3.83
N CYS A 29 12.73 2.19 -4.40
CA CYS A 29 12.91 3.43 -5.14
C CYS A 29 11.65 4.29 -5.05
N ASP A 30 11.79 5.51 -5.50
CA ASP A 30 10.69 6.46 -5.67
C ASP A 30 11.02 7.31 -6.89
N LEU A 31 10.37 8.44 -7.03
CA LEU A 31 10.64 9.42 -8.09
C LEU A 31 12.13 9.81 -8.09
N PRO A 32 12.72 10.05 -9.26
CA PRO A 32 14.17 10.35 -9.35
C PRO A 32 14.62 11.48 -8.44
N GLU A 33 13.82 12.53 -8.28
CA GLU A 33 14.14 13.69 -7.44
C GLU A 33 14.21 13.36 -5.96
N ARG A 34 13.63 12.22 -5.54
CA ARG A 34 13.68 11.75 -4.15
C ARG A 34 14.88 10.86 -3.85
N PHE A 35 15.66 10.48 -4.86
CA PHE A 35 16.71 9.47 -4.71
C PHE A 35 17.71 9.83 -3.61
N GLU A 36 18.28 11.03 -3.65
CA GLU A 36 19.28 11.46 -2.65
C GLU A 36 18.69 11.55 -1.23
N ILE A 37 17.45 12.05 -1.15
CA ILE A 37 16.75 12.14 0.15
C ILE A 37 16.55 10.75 0.72
N LEU A 38 16.11 9.80 -0.11
CA LEU A 38 15.89 8.43 0.32
C LEU A 38 17.18 7.73 0.74
N GLN A 39 18.29 7.96 0.01
CA GLN A 39 19.59 7.43 0.42
C GLN A 39 19.97 7.90 1.83
N ARG A 40 19.72 9.17 2.14
CA ARG A 40 19.97 9.73 3.49
C ARG A 40 18.99 9.15 4.52
N THR A 41 17.71 9.08 4.18
CA THR A 41 16.63 8.58 5.05
C THR A 41 16.85 7.13 5.47
N PHE A 42 17.39 6.32 4.56
CA PHE A 42 17.63 4.90 4.79
C PHE A 42 19.11 4.58 5.13
N ALA A 43 19.95 5.60 5.26
CA ALA A 43 21.38 5.41 5.63
C ALA A 43 21.45 4.66 6.97
N GLY A 44 22.29 3.63 7.03
CA GLY A 44 22.45 2.81 8.23
C GLY A 44 21.37 1.76 8.44
N THR A 45 20.41 1.66 7.52
CA THR A 45 19.41 0.58 7.54
C THR A 45 19.77 -0.47 6.49
N PRO A 46 19.22 -1.70 6.60
CA PRO A 46 19.47 -2.71 5.55
C PRO A 46 18.64 -2.53 4.27
N VAL A 47 17.89 -1.43 4.12
CA VAL A 47 17.14 -1.14 2.90
C VAL A 47 18.07 -0.49 1.87
N MET A 48 18.11 -1.05 0.67
CA MET A 48 18.97 -0.58 -0.43
C MET A 48 18.16 0.28 -1.42
N ILE A 49 18.51 1.55 -1.51
CA ILE A 49 17.83 2.48 -2.42
C ILE A 49 18.46 2.38 -3.81
N LEU A 50 17.63 2.11 -4.81
CA LEU A 50 18.04 1.97 -6.21
C LEU A 50 17.56 3.19 -7.02
N PRO A 51 18.23 3.47 -8.15
CA PRO A 51 17.97 4.74 -8.85
C PRO A 51 16.62 4.82 -9.57
N ASN A 52 15.98 3.68 -9.84
CA ASN A 52 14.70 3.68 -10.56
C ASN A 52 13.96 2.36 -10.39
N ALA A 53 12.70 2.37 -10.79
CA ALA A 53 11.78 1.24 -10.64
C ALA A 53 12.24 -0.02 -11.40
N LYS A 54 12.81 0.13 -12.60
CA LYS A 54 13.32 -1.03 -13.36
C LYS A 54 14.46 -1.74 -12.61
N ALA A 55 15.33 -0.96 -11.96
CA ALA A 55 16.43 -1.53 -11.18
C ALA A 55 15.90 -2.34 -9.98
N VAL A 56 14.82 -1.88 -9.35
CA VAL A 56 14.15 -2.59 -8.26
C VAL A 56 13.48 -3.87 -8.81
N ALA A 57 12.69 -3.75 -9.87
CA ALA A 57 11.95 -4.87 -10.46
C ALA A 57 12.90 -6.03 -10.81
N ARG A 58 14.06 -5.72 -11.43
CA ARG A 58 15.05 -6.75 -11.81
C ARG A 58 15.64 -7.52 -10.63
N LYS A 59 15.58 -6.97 -9.41
CA LYS A 59 16.15 -7.64 -8.22
C LYS A 59 15.10 -8.38 -7.39
N ALA A 60 13.83 -8.00 -7.53
CA ALA A 60 12.75 -8.47 -6.67
C ALA A 60 12.29 -9.89 -7.03
N ASP A 61 12.13 -10.73 -6.04
CA ASP A 61 11.39 -12.00 -6.15
C ASP A 61 9.94 -11.77 -5.73
N PHE A 62 9.72 -10.79 -4.84
CA PHE A 62 8.42 -10.23 -4.49
C PHE A 62 8.50 -8.72 -4.71
N LEU A 63 7.60 -8.17 -5.53
CA LEU A 63 7.59 -6.75 -5.90
C LEU A 63 6.29 -6.08 -5.45
N LEU A 64 6.41 -5.10 -4.57
CA LEU A 64 5.26 -4.32 -4.10
C LEU A 64 5.21 -2.96 -4.80
N TYR A 65 4.10 -2.66 -5.44
CA TYR A 65 3.80 -1.31 -5.94
C TYR A 65 3.07 -0.54 -4.83
N SER A 66 3.74 0.44 -4.24
CA SER A 66 3.20 1.29 -3.18
C SER A 66 3.05 2.73 -3.70
N VAL A 67 2.27 2.85 -4.77
CA VAL A 67 2.00 4.10 -5.47
C VAL A 67 0.51 4.41 -5.42
N GLU A 68 0.16 5.66 -5.68
CA GLU A 68 -1.26 6.07 -5.71
C GLU A 68 -1.99 5.40 -6.87
N THR A 69 -3.27 5.12 -6.67
CA THR A 69 -4.13 4.47 -7.68
C THR A 69 -4.06 5.17 -9.03
N SER A 70 -3.98 6.49 -9.03
CA SER A 70 -3.90 7.28 -10.28
C SER A 70 -2.63 7.04 -11.10
N HIS A 71 -1.60 6.50 -10.49
CA HIS A 71 -0.30 6.28 -11.14
C HIS A 71 0.02 4.80 -11.39
N ILE A 72 -0.80 3.89 -10.88
CA ILE A 72 -0.46 2.45 -10.90
C ILE A 72 -0.25 1.94 -12.33
N SER A 73 -1.14 2.30 -13.25
CA SER A 73 -1.06 1.83 -14.64
C SER A 73 0.25 2.23 -15.31
N ASP A 74 0.61 3.52 -15.21
CA ASP A 74 1.83 4.04 -15.83
C ASP A 74 3.10 3.39 -15.25
N VAL A 75 3.12 3.18 -13.93
CA VAL A 75 4.30 2.62 -13.26
C VAL A 75 4.44 1.13 -13.59
N VAL A 76 3.34 0.39 -13.63
CA VAL A 76 3.37 -1.03 -14.02
C VAL A 76 3.83 -1.16 -15.46
N GLU A 77 3.24 -0.39 -16.40
CA GLU A 77 3.64 -0.39 -17.81
C GLU A 77 5.15 -0.12 -17.94
N ALA A 78 5.64 0.91 -17.26
CA ALA A 78 7.04 1.30 -17.35
C ALA A 78 8.01 0.24 -16.82
N THR A 79 7.57 -0.68 -15.96
CA THR A 79 8.45 -1.64 -15.29
C THR A 79 8.23 -3.10 -15.70
N ALA A 80 7.15 -3.39 -16.41
CA ALA A 80 6.73 -4.76 -16.73
C ALA A 80 7.84 -5.60 -17.37
N ASP A 81 8.59 -5.01 -18.31
CA ASP A 81 9.70 -5.69 -19.02
C ASP A 81 10.89 -6.04 -18.11
N SER A 82 10.89 -5.56 -16.90
CA SER A 82 11.97 -5.72 -15.93
C SER A 82 11.58 -6.62 -14.76
N VAL A 83 10.31 -7.02 -14.67
CA VAL A 83 9.84 -7.95 -13.62
C VAL A 83 10.40 -9.34 -13.93
N LYS A 84 10.90 -10.02 -12.91
CA LYS A 84 11.52 -11.35 -13.08
C LYS A 84 10.47 -12.40 -13.45
N TYR A 85 10.89 -13.35 -14.24
CA TYR A 85 10.15 -14.60 -14.50
C TYR A 85 9.73 -15.24 -13.16
N GLY A 86 8.47 -15.54 -13.00
CA GLY A 86 7.95 -16.21 -11.80
C GLY A 86 7.93 -15.36 -10.53
N ALA A 87 8.13 -14.04 -10.65
CA ALA A 87 8.06 -13.14 -9.50
C ALA A 87 6.62 -13.06 -8.96
N ILE A 88 6.50 -12.72 -7.70
CA ILE A 88 5.20 -12.41 -7.09
C ILE A 88 5.07 -10.88 -7.05
N VAL A 89 3.95 -10.39 -7.55
CA VAL A 89 3.67 -8.94 -7.57
C VAL A 89 2.45 -8.65 -6.69
N GLY A 90 2.54 -7.58 -5.93
CA GLY A 90 1.42 -7.04 -5.18
C GLY A 90 1.37 -5.53 -5.34
N GLY A 91 0.25 -4.97 -4.96
CA GLY A 91 0.07 -3.53 -4.88
C GLY A 91 -0.60 -3.16 -3.58
N GLN A 92 -0.57 -1.89 -3.25
CA GLN A 92 -1.10 -1.39 -1.98
C GLN A 92 -2.14 -0.29 -2.19
N THR A 93 -2.76 -0.26 -3.39
CA THR A 93 -3.79 0.74 -3.68
C THR A 93 -5.06 0.48 -2.86
N SER A 94 -5.79 1.54 -2.57
CA SER A 94 -7.04 1.46 -1.79
C SER A 94 -8.21 0.91 -2.60
N VAL A 95 -8.13 0.98 -3.93
CA VAL A 95 -9.10 0.39 -4.86
C VAL A 95 -8.34 -0.59 -5.74
N LYS A 96 -8.78 -1.85 -5.77
CA LYS A 96 -8.03 -2.92 -6.44
C LYS A 96 -8.27 -2.99 -7.94
N HIS A 97 -9.45 -2.60 -8.42
CA HIS A 97 -9.80 -2.76 -9.82
C HIS A 97 -8.75 -2.14 -10.77
N PRO A 98 -8.36 -0.86 -10.66
CA PRO A 98 -7.36 -0.28 -11.56
C PRO A 98 -5.99 -0.95 -11.44
N GLU A 99 -5.64 -1.43 -10.26
CA GLU A 99 -4.37 -2.11 -9.99
C GLU A 99 -4.33 -3.46 -10.71
N ILE A 100 -5.40 -4.26 -10.56
CA ILE A 100 -5.51 -5.56 -11.21
C ILE A 100 -5.56 -5.39 -12.74
N GLU A 101 -6.32 -4.41 -13.22
CA GLU A 101 -6.38 -4.08 -14.65
C GLU A 101 -4.99 -3.80 -15.23
N ALA A 102 -4.18 -3.02 -14.50
CA ALA A 102 -2.80 -2.74 -14.92
C ALA A 102 -1.93 -4.01 -14.91
N PHE A 103 -2.06 -4.85 -13.88
CA PHE A 103 -1.30 -6.10 -13.79
C PHE A 103 -1.66 -7.05 -14.92
N GLU A 104 -2.95 -7.22 -15.21
CA GLU A 104 -3.41 -8.09 -16.30
C GLU A 104 -2.97 -7.58 -17.68
N LYS A 105 -2.96 -6.27 -17.85
CA LYS A 105 -2.63 -5.66 -19.14
C LYS A 105 -1.13 -5.73 -19.46
N PHE A 106 -0.29 -5.55 -18.48
CA PHE A 106 1.14 -5.31 -18.74
C PHE A 106 2.08 -6.41 -18.26
N LEU A 107 1.72 -7.15 -17.20
CA LEU A 107 2.63 -8.17 -16.67
C LEU A 107 2.52 -9.49 -17.45
N ALA A 108 3.64 -10.15 -17.62
CA ALA A 108 3.71 -11.44 -18.31
C ALA A 108 2.90 -12.52 -17.55
N ASP A 109 2.43 -13.53 -18.27
CA ASP A 109 1.56 -14.60 -17.74
C ASP A 109 2.23 -15.42 -16.61
N ASP A 110 3.56 -15.47 -16.61
CA ASP A 110 4.31 -16.20 -15.57
C ASP A 110 4.45 -15.43 -14.27
N VAL A 111 4.12 -14.14 -14.25
CA VAL A 111 4.17 -13.32 -13.03
C VAL A 111 2.92 -13.59 -12.21
N HIS A 112 3.12 -13.88 -10.94
CA HIS A 112 2.02 -14.16 -10.01
C HIS A 112 1.52 -12.88 -9.35
N VAL A 113 0.23 -12.84 -8.99
CA VAL A 113 -0.36 -11.65 -8.38
C VAL A 113 -1.06 -12.02 -7.07
N VAL A 114 -0.55 -11.48 -5.96
CA VAL A 114 -1.18 -11.52 -4.63
C VAL A 114 -1.04 -10.12 -4.05
N THR A 115 -2.14 -9.39 -4.00
CA THR A 115 -2.12 -7.97 -3.65
C THR A 115 -2.61 -7.71 -2.22
N CYS A 116 -2.43 -6.48 -1.74
CA CYS A 116 -2.82 -6.14 -0.36
C CYS A 116 -3.38 -4.71 -0.26
N HIS A 117 -4.00 -4.42 0.89
CA HIS A 117 -4.45 -3.08 1.24
C HIS A 117 -4.30 -2.90 2.75
N SER A 118 -3.44 -1.98 3.17
CA SER A 118 -3.28 -1.61 4.59
C SER A 118 -4.44 -0.72 5.01
N LEU A 119 -5.23 -1.16 5.98
CA LEU A 119 -6.39 -0.39 6.47
C LEU A 119 -5.97 0.56 7.60
N HIS A 120 -4.77 1.14 7.47
CA HIS A 120 -4.23 2.08 8.46
C HIS A 120 -3.30 3.07 7.76
N GLY A 121 -3.10 4.22 8.38
CA GLY A 121 -2.16 5.21 7.88
C GLY A 121 -0.74 4.99 8.41
N PRO A 122 0.22 5.73 7.87
CA PRO A 122 1.64 5.54 8.21
C PRO A 122 2.05 6.05 9.59
N ALA A 123 1.15 6.72 10.30
CA ALA A 123 1.42 7.22 11.66
C ALA A 123 1.52 6.09 12.70
N PHE A 124 1.07 4.89 12.34
CA PHE A 124 1.09 3.73 13.22
C PHE A 124 2.10 2.70 12.71
N SER A 125 2.58 1.82 13.61
CA SER A 125 3.36 0.67 13.16
C SER A 125 2.43 -0.30 12.41
N THR A 126 2.98 -1.23 11.66
CA THR A 126 2.17 -2.27 11.01
C THR A 126 1.60 -3.27 12.03
N GLU A 127 2.24 -3.38 13.20
CA GLU A 127 1.93 -4.40 14.20
C GLU A 127 0.50 -4.27 14.71
N GLY A 128 -0.28 -5.33 14.56
CA GLY A 128 -1.67 -5.40 14.98
C GLY A 128 -2.65 -4.59 14.13
N GLN A 129 -2.16 -3.91 13.09
CA GLN A 129 -3.05 -3.18 12.17
C GLN A 129 -3.63 -4.14 11.15
N LYS A 130 -4.76 -3.78 10.58
CA LYS A 130 -5.44 -4.63 9.59
C LYS A 130 -4.75 -4.53 8.23
N LEU A 131 -4.47 -5.69 7.64
CA LEU A 131 -3.93 -5.80 6.28
C LEU A 131 -4.83 -6.76 5.50
N VAL A 132 -5.52 -6.24 4.50
CA VAL A 132 -6.28 -7.10 3.59
C VAL A 132 -5.32 -7.71 2.59
N VAL A 133 -5.46 -9.01 2.32
CA VAL A 133 -4.72 -9.73 1.27
C VAL A 133 -5.72 -10.37 0.32
N VAL A 134 -5.46 -10.18 -0.98
CA VAL A 134 -6.35 -10.65 -2.04
C VAL A 134 -5.53 -11.46 -3.05
N PRO A 135 -5.79 -12.76 -3.20
CA PRO A 135 -5.18 -13.55 -4.27
C PRO A 135 -5.84 -13.20 -5.61
N HIS A 136 -5.05 -13.19 -6.68
CA HIS A 136 -5.58 -12.97 -8.02
C HIS A 136 -5.04 -13.99 -9.02
N ARG A 137 -3.71 -14.06 -9.18
CA ARG A 137 -3.07 -14.96 -10.14
C ARG A 137 -1.94 -15.73 -9.44
N ALA A 138 -2.33 -16.73 -8.61
CA ALA A 138 -1.36 -17.50 -7.84
C ALA A 138 -1.92 -18.88 -7.51
N ASN A 139 -1.08 -19.91 -7.67
CA ASN A 139 -1.42 -21.21 -7.13
C ASN A 139 -1.16 -21.24 -5.62
N LYS A 140 -1.54 -22.31 -4.95
CA LYS A 140 -1.44 -22.39 -3.48
C LYS A 140 0.00 -22.19 -2.97
N GLU A 141 0.98 -22.80 -3.63
CA GLU A 141 2.38 -22.69 -3.21
C GLU A 141 2.88 -21.23 -3.25
N VAL A 142 2.55 -20.55 -4.34
CA VAL A 142 2.91 -19.14 -4.51
C VAL A 142 2.16 -18.27 -3.52
N TYR A 143 0.87 -18.56 -3.30
CA TYR A 143 0.06 -17.83 -2.33
C TYR A 143 0.66 -17.97 -0.92
N ASP A 144 1.02 -19.18 -0.51
CA ASP A 144 1.63 -19.40 0.81
C ASP A 144 2.94 -18.63 0.97
N ARG A 145 3.74 -18.54 -0.10
CA ARG A 145 4.98 -17.75 -0.11
C ARG A 145 4.68 -16.24 0.03
N ALA A 146 3.66 -15.75 -0.64
CA ALA A 146 3.24 -14.35 -0.53
C ALA A 146 2.74 -14.05 0.90
N MET A 147 1.94 -14.97 1.44
CA MET A 147 1.40 -14.83 2.80
C MET A 147 2.53 -14.72 3.84
N ALA A 148 3.56 -15.55 3.72
CA ALA A 148 4.72 -15.48 4.64
C ALA A 148 5.39 -14.09 4.61
N ILE A 149 5.39 -13.42 3.44
CA ILE A 149 5.93 -12.06 3.31
C ILE A 149 5.00 -11.05 4.01
N TYR A 150 3.69 -11.17 3.78
CA TYR A 150 2.72 -10.27 4.41
C TYR A 150 2.66 -10.46 5.93
N GLU A 151 2.72 -11.71 6.41
CA GLU A 151 2.76 -12.02 7.85
C GLU A 151 3.96 -11.37 8.55
N ALA A 152 5.07 -11.22 7.83
CA ALA A 152 6.27 -10.56 8.37
C ALA A 152 6.06 -9.08 8.68
N LEU A 153 4.95 -8.49 8.26
CA LEU A 153 4.57 -7.13 8.67
C LEU A 153 3.98 -7.08 10.09
N ASP A 154 3.71 -8.25 10.69
CA ASP A 154 3.06 -8.39 12.01
C ASP A 154 1.66 -7.75 12.05
N SER A 155 1.03 -7.63 10.89
CA SER A 155 -0.33 -7.13 10.75
C SER A 155 -1.34 -8.25 10.99
N GLU A 156 -2.56 -7.88 11.39
CA GLU A 156 -3.67 -8.81 11.43
C GLU A 156 -4.22 -8.96 10.01
N ILE A 157 -3.99 -10.13 9.40
CA ILE A 157 -4.36 -10.35 7.99
C ILE A 157 -5.84 -10.70 7.88
N ILE A 158 -6.49 -10.06 6.91
CA ILE A 158 -7.87 -10.35 6.50
C ILE A 158 -7.80 -10.83 5.04
N GLU A 159 -8.11 -12.09 4.82
CA GLU A 159 -8.14 -12.64 3.46
C GLU A 159 -9.49 -12.38 2.82
N ILE A 160 -9.48 -11.88 1.58
CA ILE A 160 -10.69 -11.63 0.79
C ILE A 160 -10.50 -12.36 -0.55
N ASP A 161 -11.53 -13.08 -0.99
CA ASP A 161 -11.42 -14.03 -2.10
C ASP A 161 -11.16 -13.38 -3.45
N SER A 162 -11.61 -12.14 -3.67
CA SER A 162 -11.40 -11.46 -4.95
C SER A 162 -11.33 -9.94 -4.80
N TYR A 163 -10.72 -9.32 -5.80
CA TYR A 163 -10.60 -7.86 -5.80
C TYR A 163 -11.96 -7.16 -5.95
N GLU A 164 -12.91 -7.78 -6.64
CA GLU A 164 -14.27 -7.23 -6.76
C GLU A 164 -14.95 -7.21 -5.39
N GLN A 165 -14.82 -8.30 -4.63
CA GLN A 165 -15.35 -8.35 -3.27
C GLN A 165 -14.68 -7.30 -2.38
N HIS A 166 -13.36 -7.17 -2.48
CA HIS A 166 -12.61 -6.14 -1.76
C HIS A 166 -13.19 -4.75 -2.07
N ASP A 167 -13.29 -4.41 -3.35
CA ASP A 167 -13.72 -3.05 -3.74
C ASP A 167 -15.17 -2.78 -3.33
N GLN A 168 -16.03 -3.80 -3.37
CA GLN A 168 -17.41 -3.65 -2.87
C GLN A 168 -17.41 -3.37 -1.36
N ILE A 169 -16.62 -4.11 -0.58
CA ILE A 169 -16.52 -3.89 0.87
C ILE A 169 -15.98 -2.47 1.16
N MET A 170 -14.97 -2.04 0.42
CA MET A 170 -14.41 -0.69 0.60
C MET A 170 -15.41 0.40 0.25
N ALA A 171 -16.21 0.19 -0.80
CA ALA A 171 -17.27 1.13 -1.17
C ALA A 171 -18.34 1.22 -0.07
N ASP A 172 -18.77 0.06 0.46
CA ASP A 172 -19.84 0.01 1.45
C ASP A 172 -19.41 0.50 2.85
N THR A 173 -18.11 0.50 3.12
CA THR A 173 -17.59 0.87 4.45
C THR A 173 -16.75 2.14 4.40
N GLN A 174 -15.59 2.09 3.77
CA GLN A 174 -14.61 3.17 3.80
C GLN A 174 -15.12 4.41 3.07
N ALA A 175 -15.70 4.26 1.88
CA ALA A 175 -16.22 5.40 1.11
C ALA A 175 -17.39 6.05 1.83
N VAL A 176 -18.32 5.24 2.35
CA VAL A 176 -19.48 5.77 3.10
C VAL A 176 -19.01 6.52 4.36
N THR A 177 -18.02 6.00 5.07
CA THR A 177 -17.45 6.66 6.24
C THR A 177 -16.82 8.00 5.88
N HIS A 178 -16.03 8.04 4.78
CA HIS A 178 -15.42 9.28 4.30
C HIS A 178 -16.48 10.32 3.91
N MET A 179 -17.51 9.89 3.20
CA MET A 179 -18.63 10.78 2.84
C MET A 179 -19.31 11.36 4.10
N GLY A 180 -19.47 10.52 5.11
CA GLY A 180 -20.01 10.96 6.40
C GLY A 180 -19.15 12.05 7.03
N PHE A 181 -17.84 11.84 7.11
CA PHE A 181 -16.92 12.84 7.67
C PHE A 181 -16.88 14.12 6.83
N GLU A 182 -16.89 14.00 5.51
CA GLU A 182 -16.92 15.19 4.62
C GLU A 182 -18.19 15.99 4.80
N SER A 183 -19.34 15.30 4.95
CA SER A 183 -20.63 15.94 5.18
C SER A 183 -20.63 16.68 6.51
N MET A 184 -20.14 16.05 7.57
CA MET A 184 -20.00 16.70 8.88
C MET A 184 -19.05 17.89 8.81
N GLY A 185 -17.90 17.73 8.18
CA GLY A 185 -16.93 18.81 8.00
C GLY A 185 -17.51 20.00 7.26
N THR A 186 -18.28 19.72 6.22
CA THR A 186 -18.96 20.76 5.43
C THR A 186 -20.02 21.48 6.28
N ALA A 187 -20.81 20.73 7.02
CA ALA A 187 -21.82 21.31 7.91
C ALA A 187 -21.16 22.20 8.98
N TRP A 188 -20.09 21.74 9.59
CA TRP A 188 -19.34 22.52 10.59
C TRP A 188 -18.76 23.79 9.98
N LYS A 189 -18.16 23.67 8.80
CA LYS A 189 -17.61 24.84 8.08
C LYS A 189 -18.69 25.87 7.81
N ASN A 190 -19.87 25.44 7.31
CA ASN A 190 -20.98 26.33 7.00
C ASN A 190 -21.56 26.98 8.25
N ALA A 191 -21.52 26.28 9.38
CA ALA A 191 -21.98 26.83 10.68
C ALA A 191 -20.93 27.69 11.38
N GLY A 192 -19.74 27.88 10.78
CA GLY A 192 -18.63 28.58 11.42
C GLY A 192 -18.02 27.82 12.59
N PHE A 193 -18.14 26.51 12.61
CA PHE A 193 -17.71 25.64 13.69
C PHE A 193 -16.44 24.86 13.29
N TYR A 194 -15.43 24.86 14.16
CA TYR A 194 -14.17 24.13 13.90
C TYR A 194 -14.02 22.95 14.86
N PRO A 195 -13.69 21.79 14.40
CA PRO A 195 -13.54 20.59 15.24
C PRO A 195 -12.63 20.72 16.44
N UNK A 196 -11.89 21.42 16.23
CA UNK A 196 -10.92 21.72 17.25
C UNK A 196 -11.50 22.38 18.43
N UNK A 197 -12.30 22.89 18.08
CA UNK A 197 -13.06 23.52 19.05
C UNK A 197 -13.99 22.56 19.75
N UNK A 198 -14.19 21.81 19.13
CA UNK A 198 -14.98 20.83 19.64
C UNK A 198 -14.41 19.97 20.70
N UNK A 199 -13.42 19.96 20.52
CA UNK A 199 -12.74 19.25 21.50
C UNK A 199 -12.45 20.05 22.71
N ILE A 200 -12.31 21.19 22.56
CA ILE A 200 -11.95 22.11 23.66
C ILE A 200 -13.19 22.58 24.44
N LEU A 201 -14.33 22.59 23.79
CA LEU A 201 -15.55 23.15 24.37
C LEU A 201 -16.76 22.19 24.28
N PRO A 202 -16.71 21.01 24.91
CA PRO A 202 -17.88 20.13 24.90
C PRO A 202 -19.11 20.76 25.61
N GLU A 203 -18.87 21.71 26.50
CA GLU A 203 -19.96 22.35 27.28
C GLU A 203 -20.71 23.45 26.52
N LEU A 204 -20.04 24.10 25.56
CA LEU A 204 -20.67 25.18 24.79
C LEU A 204 -21.56 24.66 23.65
N THR A 205 -21.37 23.41 23.24
CA THR A 205 -22.13 22.78 22.17
C THR A 205 -23.58 22.47 22.61
N MET A 206 -23.78 22.30 23.93
CA MET A 206 -25.09 21.95 24.50
C MET A 206 -25.99 23.14 24.74
N LEU A 207 -25.48 24.36 24.58
CA LEU A 207 -26.24 25.57 24.90
C LEU A 207 -26.86 26.30 23.69
N ARG A 208 -26.78 25.69 22.49
CA ARG A 208 -27.28 26.33 21.27
C ARG A 208 -28.39 25.56 20.51
N TYR A 209 -29.18 24.74 21.24
CA TYR A 209 -30.39 24.12 20.72
C TYR A 209 -31.59 24.50 21.58
#